data_194f6768f8572a63d51d33c458af7e9f
#
_entry.id   194f6768f8572a63d51d33c458af7e9f
#
_cell.length_a   1.000
_cell.length_b   1.000
_cell.length_c   1.000
_cell.angle_alpha   90.00
_cell.angle_beta   90.00
_cell.angle_gamma   90.00
#
_symmetry.space_group_name_H-M   'P 1'
#
loop_
_entity.id
_entity.type
_entity.pdbx_description
1 polymer ?
#
loop_
_entity_poly.entity_id
_entity_poly.type
_entity_poly.pdbx_seq_one_letter_code
_entity_poly.pdbx_strand_id
1 'polypeptide(L)'
;MPHLIFEAIILVVLLLLLYKTLPAYAAKKGENRANTEDGRKIAYEEEKGRNLATKEDIDTIIKEIEKVKSEVSLMEQRKHNLIERRNENLLGVVQAAEKTRIMCIKLSSVINNRDAKRLSILTDEISEILVSLRNNVQIVTALTVNEEELDSLNLFSYDIIRVCTKFIEHATNAISLIDNYNELMEKAEKTSDYTYIKKCTNRAYENLESIHKLVDEILNTSSKESWTKHEEKYIEYLNKSFKVDKLIAYK
;
A
#
# COMPACT_ATOMS: atom_id res chain seq x y z
N MET A 1 5.35 -11.05 16.54
CA MET A 1 6.10 -10.33 15.49
C MET A 1 6.34 -8.83 15.76
N PRO A 2 5.42 -8.03 16.35
CA PRO A 2 5.71 -6.61 16.65
C PRO A 2 6.90 -6.41 17.60
N HIS A 3 7.15 -7.35 18.52
CA HIS A 3 8.27 -7.27 19.47
C HIS A 3 9.64 -7.27 18.78
N LEU A 4 9.84 -8.07 17.75
CA LEU A 4 11.11 -8.18 17.01
C LEU A 4 11.46 -6.90 16.23
N ILE A 5 10.45 -6.20 15.72
CA ILE A 5 10.66 -4.93 14.99
C ILE A 5 10.96 -3.80 15.96
N PHE A 6 10.28 -3.79 17.11
CA PHE A 6 10.54 -2.83 18.19
C PHE A 6 11.93 -3.01 18.78
N GLU A 7 12.36 -4.26 18.99
CA GLU A 7 13.72 -4.58 19.43
C GLU A 7 14.78 -4.18 18.39
N ALA A 8 14.51 -4.39 17.10
CA ALA A 8 15.39 -3.95 16.03
C ALA A 8 15.52 -2.42 15.96
N ILE A 9 14.43 -1.67 16.15
CA ILE A 9 14.43 -0.21 16.21
C ILE A 9 15.22 0.28 17.43
N ILE A 10 15.02 -0.32 18.61
CA ILE A 10 15.78 0.01 19.81
C ILE A 10 17.26 -0.29 19.60
N LEU A 11 17.60 -1.40 18.96
CA LEU A 11 18.98 -1.77 18.66
C LEU A 11 19.65 -0.76 17.72
N VAL A 12 18.94 -0.31 16.69
CA VAL A 12 19.42 0.73 15.75
C VAL A 12 19.60 2.08 16.46
N VAL A 13 18.64 2.47 17.32
CA VAL A 13 18.77 3.71 18.12
C VAL A 13 19.93 3.62 19.10
N LEU A 14 20.14 2.47 19.76
CA LEU A 14 21.28 2.21 20.63
C LEU A 14 22.60 2.24 19.87
N LEU A 15 22.66 1.67 18.68
CA LEU A 15 23.84 1.72 17.81
C LEU A 15 24.15 3.14 17.34
N LEU A 16 23.13 3.94 17.01
CA LEU A 16 23.29 5.37 16.66
C LEU A 16 23.73 6.22 17.85
N LEU A 17 23.23 5.94 19.06
CA LEU A 17 23.67 6.57 20.30
C LEU A 17 25.12 6.18 20.64
N LEU A 18 25.48 4.91 20.49
CA LEU A 18 26.84 4.42 20.68
C LEU A 18 27.80 5.05 19.66
N TYR A 19 27.38 5.16 18.38
CA TYR A 19 28.17 5.81 17.34
C TYR A 19 28.45 7.30 17.63
N LYS A 20 27.45 8.02 18.18
CA LYS A 20 27.61 9.43 18.58
C LYS A 20 28.41 9.60 19.86
N THR A 21 28.28 8.67 20.82
CA THR A 21 28.90 8.79 22.15
C THR A 21 30.26 8.13 22.22
N LEU A 22 30.56 7.10 21.42
CA LEU A 22 31.85 6.41 21.40
C LEU A 22 33.04 7.33 21.10
N PRO A 23 33.00 8.22 20.09
CA PRO A 23 34.10 9.16 19.85
C PRO A 23 34.28 10.19 20.98
N ALA A 24 33.16 10.71 21.51
CA ALA A 24 33.20 11.64 22.66
C ALA A 24 33.67 10.96 23.95
N TYR A 25 33.26 9.70 24.16
CA TYR A 25 33.73 8.89 25.29
C TYR A 25 35.21 8.50 25.14
N ALA A 26 35.65 8.14 23.94
CA ALA A 26 37.04 7.82 23.66
C ALA A 26 37.94 9.05 23.82
N ALA A 27 37.50 10.24 23.37
CA ALA A 27 38.19 11.50 23.57
C ALA A 27 38.26 11.88 25.07
N LYS A 28 37.13 11.78 25.79
CA LYS A 28 37.06 12.09 27.23
C LYS A 28 37.82 11.08 28.11
N LYS A 29 37.85 9.81 27.69
CA LYS A 29 38.65 8.76 28.33
C LYS A 29 40.15 8.95 28.05
N GLY A 30 40.52 9.48 26.89
CA GLY A 30 41.85 9.92 26.55
C GLY A 30 42.30 11.09 27.43
N GLU A 31 41.46 12.12 27.57
CA GLU A 31 41.67 13.29 28.39
C GLU A 31 41.78 12.95 29.92
N ASN A 32 40.88 12.11 30.42
CA ASN A 32 40.93 11.67 31.83
C ASN A 32 42.11 10.75 32.13
N ARG A 33 42.63 10.00 31.19
CA ARG A 33 43.83 9.21 31.33
C ARG A 33 45.10 10.08 31.38
N ALA A 34 45.08 11.20 30.68
CA ALA A 34 46.17 12.16 30.71
C ALA A 34 46.30 12.92 32.04
N ASN A 35 45.18 13.01 32.80
CA ASN A 35 45.12 13.80 34.06
C ASN A 35 45.21 12.98 35.34
N THR A 36 45.35 11.65 35.30
CA THR A 36 45.50 10.82 36.49
C THR A 36 46.98 10.47 36.77
N GLU A 37 47.30 10.11 38.04
CA GLU A 37 48.66 9.69 38.45
C GLU A 37 49.26 8.55 37.60
N ASP A 38 48.44 7.82 36.89
CA ASP A 38 48.87 6.89 35.85
C ASP A 38 49.47 7.57 34.60
N GLY A 39 49.32 8.90 34.45
CA GLY A 39 49.90 9.64 33.32
C GLY A 39 51.42 9.48 33.21
N ARG A 40 52.13 9.29 34.37
CA ARG A 40 53.57 8.97 34.36
C ARG A 40 53.88 7.54 33.91
N LYS A 41 53.01 6.60 34.28
CA LYS A 41 53.09 5.21 33.78
C LYS A 41 52.68 5.14 32.34
N ILE A 42 51.63 5.89 31.95
CA ILE A 42 51.16 5.98 30.58
C ILE A 42 52.18 6.67 29.70
N ALA A 43 52.86 7.74 30.13
CA ALA A 43 53.95 8.36 29.36
C ALA A 43 55.16 7.42 29.20
N TYR A 44 55.46 6.62 30.21
CA TYR A 44 56.51 5.59 30.12
C TYR A 44 56.07 4.37 29.30
N GLU A 45 54.78 4.00 29.39
CA GLU A 45 54.17 2.96 28.54
C GLU A 45 53.84 3.49 27.16
N GLU A 46 53.53 4.80 26.98
CA GLU A 46 53.40 5.43 25.64
C GLU A 46 54.71 5.50 24.91
N GLU A 47 55.82 5.76 25.63
CA GLU A 47 57.15 5.71 25.03
C GLU A 47 57.58 4.28 24.68
N LYS A 48 57.09 3.30 25.45
CA LYS A 48 57.20 1.87 25.12
C LYS A 48 56.07 1.39 24.17
N GLY A 49 54.87 1.95 24.26
CA GLY A 49 53.69 1.61 23.48
C GLY A 49 53.60 2.34 22.15
N ARG A 50 54.37 3.44 21.95
CA ARG A 50 54.59 4.00 20.61
C ARG A 50 55.20 2.97 19.62
N ASN A 51 55.81 1.93 20.16
CA ASN A 51 56.31 0.80 19.40
C ASN A 51 55.41 -0.44 19.43
N LEU A 52 54.28 -0.45 20.19
CA LEU A 52 53.43 -1.62 20.39
C LEU A 52 52.00 -1.51 19.87
N ALA A 53 51.43 -0.30 19.70
CA ALA A 53 50.31 -0.13 18.81
C ALA A 53 50.85 -0.21 17.38
N THR A 54 51.08 -1.39 16.93
CA THR A 54 51.59 -1.61 15.58
C THR A 54 50.63 -0.95 14.59
N LYS A 55 51.17 -0.39 13.52
CA LYS A 55 50.39 0.15 12.40
C LYS A 55 49.26 -0.81 11.97
N GLU A 56 49.44 -2.11 12.21
CA GLU A 56 48.46 -3.19 12.01
C GLU A 56 47.24 -3.10 12.93
N ASP A 57 47.40 -2.69 14.22
CA ASP A 57 46.26 -2.55 15.14
C ASP A 57 45.39 -1.34 14.74
N ILE A 58 46.04 -0.23 14.35
CA ILE A 58 45.35 0.97 13.85
C ILE A 58 44.64 0.66 12.52
N ASP A 59 45.30 -0.02 11.60
CA ASP A 59 44.71 -0.43 10.32
C ASP A 59 43.57 -1.41 10.51
N THR A 60 43.62 -2.27 11.50
CA THR A 60 42.55 -3.20 11.88
C THR A 60 41.33 -2.45 12.46
N ILE A 61 41.57 -1.50 13.37
CA ILE A 61 40.51 -0.65 13.94
C ILE A 61 39.85 0.21 12.87
N ILE A 62 40.62 0.80 11.95
CA ILE A 62 40.07 1.56 10.82
C ILE A 62 39.21 0.70 9.92
N LYS A 63 39.64 -0.52 9.59
CA LYS A 63 38.85 -1.47 8.78
C LYS A 63 37.54 -1.86 9.47
N GLU A 64 37.57 -2.09 10.78
CA GLU A 64 36.35 -2.40 11.53
C GLU A 64 35.39 -1.20 11.57
N ILE A 65 35.88 0.02 11.76
CA ILE A 65 35.08 1.25 11.68
C ILE A 65 34.45 1.43 10.29
N GLU A 66 35.23 1.22 9.23
CA GLU A 66 34.74 1.31 7.85
C GLU A 66 33.67 0.24 7.57
N LYS A 67 33.86 -0.99 8.08
CA LYS A 67 32.89 -2.06 7.97
C LYS A 67 31.59 -1.70 8.68
N VAL A 68 31.65 -1.21 9.92
CA VAL A 68 30.46 -0.76 10.67
C VAL A 68 29.77 0.40 9.96
N LYS A 69 30.49 1.38 9.45
CA LYS A 69 29.92 2.48 8.65
C LYS A 69 29.18 1.95 7.41
N SER A 70 29.78 1.00 6.70
CA SER A 70 29.16 0.38 5.53
C SER A 70 27.88 -0.38 5.91
N GLU A 71 27.90 -1.15 6.99
CA GLU A 71 26.73 -1.88 7.49
C GLU A 71 25.60 -0.94 7.92
N VAL A 72 25.90 0.14 8.63
CA VAL A 72 24.92 1.17 9.02
C VAL A 72 24.33 1.85 7.79
N SER A 73 25.16 2.25 6.82
CA SER A 73 24.68 2.85 5.58
C SER A 73 23.75 1.92 4.79
N LEU A 74 24.09 0.63 4.72
CA LEU A 74 23.24 -0.38 4.10
C LEU A 74 21.90 -0.57 4.85
N MET A 75 21.91 -0.52 6.17
CA MET A 75 20.68 -0.60 6.98
C MET A 75 19.80 0.63 6.77
N GLU A 76 20.37 1.83 6.72
CA GLU A 76 19.64 3.07 6.43
C GLU A 76 19.03 3.04 5.03
N GLN A 77 19.78 2.59 4.04
CA GLN A 77 19.28 2.45 2.67
C GLN A 77 18.13 1.43 2.57
N ARG A 78 18.26 0.28 3.25
CA ARG A 78 17.18 -0.72 3.32
C ARG A 78 15.93 -0.16 3.98
N LYS A 79 16.09 0.57 5.09
CA LYS A 79 14.98 1.24 5.79
C LYS A 79 14.28 2.23 4.87
N HIS A 80 15.04 3.07 4.16
CA HIS A 80 14.50 4.04 3.21
C HIS A 80 13.69 3.35 2.11
N ASN A 81 14.25 2.32 1.49
CA ASN A 81 13.56 1.54 0.44
C ASN A 81 12.26 0.88 0.95
N LEU A 82 12.23 0.41 2.21
CA LEU A 82 11.01 -0.17 2.80
C LEU A 82 9.93 0.89 3.03
N ILE A 83 10.30 2.08 3.50
CA ILE A 83 9.38 3.21 3.69
C ILE A 83 8.83 3.66 2.33
N GLU A 84 9.68 3.83 1.33
CA GLU A 84 9.29 4.22 -0.02
C GLU A 84 8.32 3.20 -0.63
N ARG A 85 8.66 1.91 -0.58
CA ARG A 85 7.80 0.83 -1.04
C ARG A 85 6.45 0.79 -0.31
N ARG A 86 6.44 1.03 1.01
CA ARG A 86 5.19 1.13 1.78
C ARG A 86 4.34 2.29 1.28
N ASN A 87 4.93 3.47 1.08
CA ASN A 87 4.24 4.67 0.64
C ASN A 87 3.66 4.54 -0.76
N GLU A 88 4.39 3.93 -1.69
CA GLU A 88 3.89 3.61 -3.03
C GLU A 88 2.65 2.72 -2.98
N ASN A 89 2.67 1.68 -2.14
CA ASN A 89 1.52 0.77 -2.02
C ASN A 89 0.33 1.41 -1.28
N LEU A 90 0.57 2.31 -0.32
CA LEU A 90 -0.50 3.12 0.30
C LEU A 90 -1.21 3.99 -0.75
N LEU A 91 -0.46 4.66 -1.62
CA LEU A 91 -1.01 5.42 -2.74
C LEU A 91 -1.72 4.52 -3.75
N GLY A 92 -1.22 3.31 -3.96
CA GLY A 92 -1.85 2.29 -4.80
C GLY A 92 -3.27 1.93 -4.35
N VAL A 93 -3.55 1.94 -3.04
CA VAL A 93 -4.91 1.73 -2.51
C VAL A 93 -5.84 2.89 -2.88
N VAL A 94 -5.38 4.14 -2.79
CA VAL A 94 -6.15 5.32 -3.23
C VAL A 94 -6.43 5.27 -4.73
N GLN A 95 -5.42 4.91 -5.52
CA GLN A 95 -5.59 4.76 -6.97
C GLN A 95 -6.60 3.67 -7.34
N ALA A 96 -6.64 2.57 -6.59
CA ALA A 96 -7.65 1.53 -6.76
C ALA A 96 -9.07 2.05 -6.49
N ALA A 97 -9.25 2.87 -5.45
CA ALA A 97 -10.52 3.52 -5.16
C ALA A 97 -10.98 4.45 -6.30
N GLU A 98 -10.10 5.32 -6.79
CA GLU A 98 -10.41 6.22 -7.89
C GLU A 98 -10.75 5.47 -9.19
N LYS A 99 -9.96 4.44 -9.53
CA LYS A 99 -10.25 3.58 -10.67
C LYS A 99 -11.63 2.92 -10.52
N THR A 100 -11.96 2.42 -9.32
CA THR A 100 -13.27 1.81 -9.05
C THR A 100 -14.41 2.80 -9.27
N ARG A 101 -14.29 4.06 -8.82
CA ARG A 101 -15.28 5.11 -9.09
C ARG A 101 -15.50 5.36 -10.58
N ILE A 102 -14.39 5.50 -11.32
CA ILE A 102 -14.43 5.69 -12.77
C ILE A 102 -15.13 4.49 -13.45
N MET A 103 -14.85 3.26 -12.99
CA MET A 103 -15.49 2.07 -13.52
C MET A 103 -16.99 2.01 -13.23
N CYS A 104 -17.43 2.43 -12.03
CA CYS A 104 -18.87 2.53 -11.73
C CYS A 104 -19.60 3.47 -12.69
N ILE A 105 -19.01 4.62 -13.00
CA ILE A 105 -19.59 5.56 -13.97
C ILE A 105 -19.63 4.94 -15.38
N LYS A 106 -18.54 4.31 -15.82
CA LYS A 106 -18.48 3.64 -17.12
C LYS A 106 -19.48 2.49 -17.22
N LEU A 107 -19.64 1.72 -16.13
CA LEU A 107 -20.57 0.59 -16.10
C LEU A 107 -21.99 1.02 -16.42
N SER A 108 -22.52 2.05 -15.76
CA SER A 108 -23.86 2.55 -15.99
C SER A 108 -24.07 3.00 -17.44
N SER A 109 -23.07 3.68 -18.03
CA SER A 109 -23.10 4.09 -19.43
C SER A 109 -23.13 2.91 -20.40
N VAL A 110 -22.31 1.88 -20.16
CA VAL A 110 -22.22 0.70 -21.04
C VAL A 110 -23.47 -0.17 -20.93
N ILE A 111 -24.06 -0.31 -19.73
CA ILE A 111 -25.34 -0.99 -19.54
C ILE A 111 -26.45 -0.26 -20.29
N ASN A 112 -26.54 1.05 -20.20
CA ASN A 112 -27.52 1.85 -20.94
C ASN A 112 -27.39 1.69 -22.46
N ASN A 113 -26.16 1.54 -22.96
CA ASN A 113 -25.89 1.27 -24.39
C ASN A 113 -26.09 -0.20 -24.79
N ARG A 114 -26.38 -1.09 -23.84
CA ARG A 114 -26.58 -2.54 -24.04
C ARG A 114 -25.40 -3.23 -24.74
N ASP A 115 -24.18 -2.82 -24.40
CA ASP A 115 -22.97 -3.39 -24.98
C ASP A 115 -22.40 -4.50 -24.06
N ALA A 116 -22.92 -5.74 -24.24
CA ALA A 116 -22.51 -6.90 -23.47
C ALA A 116 -21.01 -7.19 -23.59
N LYS A 117 -20.42 -6.99 -24.79
CA LYS A 117 -18.98 -7.19 -25.01
C LYS A 117 -18.15 -6.20 -24.21
N ARG A 118 -18.55 -4.95 -24.20
CA ARG A 118 -17.87 -3.91 -23.42
C ARG A 118 -18.01 -4.15 -21.90
N LEU A 119 -19.15 -4.70 -21.47
CA LEU A 119 -19.37 -5.09 -20.07
C LEU A 119 -18.39 -6.19 -19.64
N SER A 120 -18.17 -7.22 -20.48
CA SER A 120 -17.18 -8.25 -20.20
C SER A 120 -15.77 -7.66 -20.00
N ILE A 121 -15.35 -6.75 -20.90
CA ILE A 121 -14.06 -6.06 -20.77
C ILE A 121 -13.97 -5.27 -19.45
N LEU A 122 -15.02 -4.54 -19.07
CA LEU A 122 -15.04 -3.80 -17.79
C LEU A 122 -14.96 -4.74 -16.57
N THR A 123 -15.54 -5.94 -16.68
CA THR A 123 -15.45 -6.96 -15.61
C THR A 123 -14.01 -7.44 -15.42
N ASP A 124 -13.27 -7.63 -16.50
CA ASP A 124 -11.85 -7.99 -16.46
C ASP A 124 -11.03 -6.85 -15.87
N GLU A 125 -11.24 -5.60 -16.32
CA GLU A 125 -10.57 -4.40 -15.78
C GLU A 125 -10.79 -4.26 -14.26
N ILE A 126 -12.00 -4.52 -13.75
CA ILE A 126 -12.30 -4.50 -12.30
C ILE A 126 -11.59 -5.65 -11.56
N SER A 127 -11.50 -6.81 -12.16
CA SER A 127 -10.78 -7.94 -11.59
C SER A 127 -9.28 -7.63 -11.43
N GLU A 128 -8.68 -6.93 -12.38
CA GLU A 128 -7.30 -6.43 -12.28
C GLU A 128 -7.13 -5.41 -11.14
N ILE A 129 -8.09 -4.50 -10.95
CA ILE A 129 -8.09 -3.55 -9.83
C ILE A 129 -8.11 -4.32 -8.50
N LEU A 130 -8.93 -5.36 -8.36
CA LEU A 130 -9.00 -6.19 -7.15
C LEU A 130 -7.68 -6.91 -6.86
N VAL A 131 -7.03 -7.46 -7.88
CA VAL A 131 -5.71 -8.11 -7.73
C VAL A 131 -4.66 -7.09 -7.28
N SER A 132 -4.60 -5.92 -7.93
CA SER A 132 -3.68 -4.84 -7.57
C SER A 132 -3.93 -4.34 -6.15
N LEU A 133 -5.19 -4.11 -5.76
CA LEU A 133 -5.56 -3.70 -4.41
C LEU A 133 -5.10 -4.72 -3.36
N ARG A 134 -5.38 -6.00 -3.58
CA ARG A 134 -4.97 -7.07 -2.67
C ARG A 134 -3.46 -7.10 -2.46
N ASN A 135 -2.69 -6.97 -3.54
CA ASN A 135 -1.23 -6.93 -3.47
C ASN A 135 -0.74 -5.71 -2.68
N ASN A 136 -1.29 -4.52 -2.94
CA ASN A 136 -0.95 -3.31 -2.21
C ASN A 136 -1.24 -3.44 -0.72
N VAL A 137 -2.43 -3.93 -0.36
CA VAL A 137 -2.84 -4.14 1.04
C VAL A 137 -1.92 -5.15 1.74
N GLN A 138 -1.56 -6.26 1.09
CA GLN A 138 -0.65 -7.26 1.67
C GLN A 138 0.73 -6.67 1.96
N ILE A 139 1.29 -5.89 1.04
CA ILE A 139 2.60 -5.27 1.22
C ILE A 139 2.54 -4.23 2.36
N VAL A 140 1.53 -3.37 2.38
CA VAL A 140 1.36 -2.38 3.45
C VAL A 140 1.18 -3.07 4.80
N THR A 141 0.34 -4.10 4.88
CA THR A 141 0.12 -4.87 6.11
C THR A 141 1.42 -5.48 6.64
N ALA A 142 2.26 -6.01 5.75
CA ALA A 142 3.56 -6.57 6.13
C ALA A 142 4.56 -5.52 6.64
N LEU A 143 4.42 -4.26 6.22
CA LEU A 143 5.34 -3.16 6.53
C LEU A 143 4.80 -2.20 7.61
N THR A 144 3.56 -2.38 8.05
CA THR A 144 2.90 -1.51 9.04
C THR A 144 2.82 -2.19 10.39
N VAL A 145 3.21 -1.46 11.44
CA VAL A 145 3.22 -1.94 12.85
C VAL A 145 2.06 -1.34 13.65
N ASN A 146 1.54 -0.20 13.22
CA ASN A 146 0.49 0.52 13.94
C ASN A 146 -0.89 -0.11 13.67
N GLU A 147 -1.60 -0.53 14.71
CA GLU A 147 -2.92 -1.16 14.61
C GLU A 147 -4.00 -0.21 14.06
N GLU A 148 -4.01 1.07 14.45
CA GLU A 148 -4.96 2.07 13.91
C GLU A 148 -4.81 2.24 12.40
N GLU A 149 -3.59 2.16 11.93
CA GLU A 149 -3.27 2.19 10.50
C GLU A 149 -3.86 1.00 9.78
N LEU A 150 -3.62 -0.19 10.32
CA LEU A 150 -4.11 -1.43 9.75
C LEU A 150 -5.64 -1.46 9.74
N ASP A 151 -6.28 -0.97 10.78
CA ASP A 151 -7.74 -0.89 10.84
C ASP A 151 -8.29 0.07 9.77
N SER A 152 -7.71 1.26 9.64
CA SER A 152 -8.12 2.22 8.61
C SER A 152 -7.92 1.68 7.18
N LEU A 153 -6.78 1.03 6.94
CA LEU A 153 -6.47 0.38 5.66
C LEU A 153 -7.47 -0.75 5.35
N ASN A 154 -7.73 -1.60 6.34
CA ASN A 154 -8.61 -2.75 6.18
C ASN A 154 -10.06 -2.32 5.92
N LEU A 155 -10.58 -1.35 6.68
CA LEU A 155 -11.93 -0.83 6.48
C LEU A 155 -12.11 -0.20 5.10
N PHE A 156 -11.16 0.64 4.69
CA PHE A 156 -11.23 1.28 3.38
C PHE A 156 -11.08 0.27 2.23
N SER A 157 -10.12 -0.65 2.33
CA SER A 157 -9.93 -1.72 1.34
C SER A 157 -11.15 -2.63 1.23
N TYR A 158 -11.78 -2.96 2.36
CA TYR A 158 -13.00 -3.76 2.37
C TYR A 158 -14.14 -3.07 1.63
N ASP A 159 -14.31 -1.76 1.78
CA ASP A 159 -15.31 -1.01 1.03
C ASP A 159 -15.06 -1.05 -0.48
N ILE A 160 -13.79 -0.88 -0.90
CA ILE A 160 -13.42 -1.00 -2.31
C ILE A 160 -13.74 -2.40 -2.85
N ILE A 161 -13.34 -3.44 -2.13
CA ILE A 161 -13.61 -4.84 -2.51
C ILE A 161 -15.12 -5.08 -2.63
N ARG A 162 -15.91 -4.60 -1.66
CA ARG A 162 -17.36 -4.74 -1.66
C ARG A 162 -18.00 -4.09 -2.88
N VAL A 163 -17.54 -2.88 -3.25
CA VAL A 163 -18.06 -2.19 -4.44
C VAL A 163 -17.65 -2.90 -5.71
N CYS A 164 -16.39 -3.33 -5.82
CA CYS A 164 -15.92 -4.10 -6.98
C CYS A 164 -16.68 -5.44 -7.13
N THR A 165 -16.95 -6.14 -6.04
CA THR A 165 -17.71 -7.41 -6.08
C THR A 165 -19.14 -7.18 -6.55
N LYS A 166 -19.82 -6.16 -6.04
CA LYS A 166 -21.15 -5.78 -6.53
C LYS A 166 -21.14 -5.35 -8.00
N PHE A 167 -20.09 -4.64 -8.41
CA PHE A 167 -19.89 -4.27 -9.80
C PHE A 167 -19.85 -5.51 -10.70
N ILE A 168 -19.05 -6.52 -10.36
CA ILE A 168 -18.94 -7.76 -11.12
C ILE A 168 -20.30 -8.48 -11.17
N GLU A 169 -21.00 -8.54 -10.05
CA GLU A 169 -22.34 -9.12 -9.97
C GLU A 169 -23.33 -8.41 -10.88
N HIS A 170 -23.41 -7.07 -10.81
CA HIS A 170 -24.30 -6.27 -11.64
C HIS A 170 -23.94 -6.36 -13.14
N ALA A 171 -22.64 -6.34 -13.47
CA ALA A 171 -22.18 -6.49 -14.86
C ALA A 171 -22.58 -7.85 -15.43
N THR A 172 -22.36 -8.92 -14.66
CA THR A 172 -22.74 -10.29 -15.07
C THR A 172 -24.24 -10.42 -15.27
N ASN A 173 -25.05 -9.88 -14.37
CA ASN A 173 -26.50 -9.88 -14.51
C ASN A 173 -26.95 -9.06 -15.73
N ALA A 174 -26.33 -7.89 -15.95
CA ALA A 174 -26.64 -7.05 -17.11
C ALA A 174 -26.30 -7.75 -18.43
N ILE A 175 -25.16 -8.43 -18.54
CA ILE A 175 -24.80 -9.22 -19.74
C ILE A 175 -25.88 -10.23 -20.01
N SER A 176 -26.27 -11.02 -19.02
CA SER A 176 -27.34 -12.03 -19.19
C SER A 176 -28.69 -11.45 -19.67
N LEU A 177 -29.08 -10.31 -19.11
CA LEU A 177 -30.31 -9.61 -19.48
C LEU A 177 -30.23 -9.02 -20.89
N ILE A 178 -29.08 -8.46 -21.27
CA ILE A 178 -28.85 -7.90 -22.62
C ILE A 178 -28.87 -9.00 -23.69
N ASP A 179 -28.17 -10.11 -23.41
CA ASP A 179 -28.13 -11.23 -24.34
C ASP A 179 -29.55 -11.83 -24.54
N ASN A 180 -30.29 -11.99 -23.44
CA ASN A 180 -31.66 -12.46 -23.49
C ASN A 180 -32.59 -11.47 -24.21
N TYR A 181 -32.44 -10.16 -24.02
CA TYR A 181 -33.13 -9.12 -24.74
C TYR A 181 -32.87 -9.24 -26.26
N ASN A 182 -31.60 -9.34 -26.66
CA ASN A 182 -31.20 -9.42 -28.06
C ASN A 182 -31.75 -10.69 -28.71
N GLU A 183 -31.69 -11.85 -28.04
CA GLU A 183 -32.25 -13.11 -28.52
C GLU A 183 -33.76 -13.03 -28.73
N LEU A 184 -34.49 -12.39 -27.79
CA LEU A 184 -35.94 -12.22 -27.91
C LEU A 184 -36.30 -11.29 -29.05
N MET A 185 -35.55 -10.21 -29.27
CA MET A 185 -35.80 -9.31 -30.42
C MET A 185 -35.48 -9.97 -31.73
N GLU A 186 -34.38 -10.73 -31.83
CA GLU A 186 -34.06 -11.51 -33.03
C GLU A 186 -35.14 -12.57 -33.36
N LYS A 187 -35.69 -13.25 -32.33
CA LYS A 187 -36.80 -14.19 -32.52
C LYS A 187 -38.08 -13.48 -33.00
N ALA A 188 -38.37 -12.28 -32.50
CA ALA A 188 -39.52 -11.49 -32.94
C ALA A 188 -39.37 -11.05 -34.39
N GLU A 189 -38.17 -10.70 -34.84
CA GLU A 189 -37.90 -10.27 -36.22
C GLU A 189 -38.02 -11.43 -37.25
N LYS A 190 -37.70 -12.67 -36.81
CA LYS A 190 -37.69 -13.84 -37.69
C LYS A 190 -39.07 -14.51 -37.91
N THR A 191 -40.11 -14.03 -37.26
CA THR A 191 -41.44 -14.61 -37.34
C THR A 191 -42.47 -13.63 -37.85
N SER A 192 -43.53 -14.13 -38.54
CA SER A 192 -44.71 -13.37 -38.90
C SER A 192 -45.90 -13.59 -37.93
N ASP A 193 -45.73 -14.42 -36.90
CA ASP A 193 -46.76 -14.65 -35.88
C ASP A 193 -46.83 -13.46 -34.91
N TYR A 194 -47.87 -12.67 -35.06
CA TYR A 194 -48.12 -11.48 -34.25
C TYR A 194 -48.20 -11.78 -32.74
N THR A 195 -48.81 -12.93 -32.36
CA THR A 195 -48.94 -13.31 -30.96
C THR A 195 -47.58 -13.64 -30.37
N TYR A 196 -46.72 -14.32 -31.11
CA TYR A 196 -45.36 -14.64 -30.70
C TYR A 196 -44.49 -13.40 -30.66
N ILE A 197 -44.59 -12.51 -31.66
CA ILE A 197 -43.90 -11.21 -31.65
C ILE A 197 -44.22 -10.43 -30.37
N LYS A 198 -45.52 -10.27 -30.06
CA LYS A 198 -46.00 -9.56 -28.88
C LYS A 198 -45.42 -10.16 -27.59
N LYS A 199 -45.40 -11.50 -27.49
CA LYS A 199 -44.83 -12.20 -26.32
C LYS A 199 -43.32 -11.95 -26.16
N CYS A 200 -42.57 -12.05 -27.25
CA CYS A 200 -41.11 -11.77 -27.24
C CYS A 200 -40.82 -10.31 -26.86
N THR A 201 -41.54 -9.38 -27.48
CA THR A 201 -41.37 -7.94 -27.22
C THR A 201 -41.69 -7.58 -25.76
N ASN A 202 -42.79 -8.10 -25.19
CA ASN A 202 -43.13 -7.85 -23.80
C ASN A 202 -42.01 -8.34 -22.85
N ARG A 203 -41.50 -9.56 -23.05
CA ARG A 203 -40.39 -10.09 -22.25
C ARG A 203 -39.09 -9.28 -22.43
N ALA A 204 -38.82 -8.81 -23.64
CA ALA A 204 -37.67 -7.93 -23.89
C ALA A 204 -37.79 -6.60 -23.11
N TYR A 205 -39.01 -6.04 -23.05
CA TYR A 205 -39.25 -4.82 -22.22
C TYR A 205 -39.11 -5.09 -20.73
N GLU A 206 -39.54 -6.24 -20.22
CA GLU A 206 -39.29 -6.63 -18.80
C GLU A 206 -37.80 -6.72 -18.49
N ASN A 207 -37.01 -7.30 -19.39
CA ASN A 207 -35.54 -7.32 -19.25
C ASN A 207 -34.95 -5.91 -19.26
N LEU A 208 -35.44 -5.03 -20.14
CA LEU A 208 -34.98 -3.63 -20.19
C LEU A 208 -35.26 -2.88 -18.90
N GLU A 209 -36.45 -3.06 -18.31
CA GLU A 209 -36.80 -2.49 -17.01
C GLU A 209 -35.85 -3.00 -15.90
N SER A 210 -35.53 -4.29 -15.91
CA SER A 210 -34.57 -4.90 -14.98
C SER A 210 -33.15 -4.33 -15.16
N ILE A 211 -32.73 -4.07 -16.41
CA ILE A 211 -31.46 -3.40 -16.72
C ILE A 211 -31.42 -1.99 -16.11
N HIS A 212 -32.50 -1.20 -16.26
CA HIS A 212 -32.57 0.14 -15.69
C HIS A 212 -32.50 0.11 -14.16
N LYS A 213 -33.15 -0.83 -13.49
CA LYS A 213 -33.04 -1.01 -12.04
C LYS A 213 -31.60 -1.30 -11.58
N LEU A 214 -30.87 -2.13 -12.34
CA LEU A 214 -29.45 -2.38 -12.05
C LEU A 214 -28.61 -1.11 -12.16
N VAL A 215 -28.86 -0.25 -13.15
CA VAL A 215 -28.15 1.05 -13.26
C VAL A 215 -28.39 1.93 -12.04
N ASP A 216 -29.64 2.04 -11.60
CA ASP A 216 -30.00 2.83 -10.42
C ASP A 216 -29.34 2.28 -9.15
N GLU A 217 -29.30 0.96 -8.99
CA GLU A 217 -28.60 0.32 -7.87
C GLU A 217 -27.10 0.59 -7.86
N ILE A 218 -26.46 0.55 -9.02
CA ILE A 218 -25.03 0.85 -9.17
C ILE A 218 -24.74 2.31 -8.80
N LEU A 219 -25.52 3.24 -9.33
CA LEU A 219 -25.37 4.68 -9.03
C LEU A 219 -25.58 4.95 -7.53
N ASN A 220 -26.56 4.33 -6.91
CA ASN A 220 -26.81 4.44 -5.49
C ASN A 220 -25.72 3.78 -4.63
N THR A 221 -25.09 2.72 -5.09
CA THR A 221 -24.01 2.03 -4.38
C THR A 221 -22.71 2.85 -4.37
N SER A 222 -22.42 3.56 -5.48
CA SER A 222 -21.22 4.38 -5.63
C SER A 222 -21.26 5.70 -4.83
N SER A 223 -22.46 6.16 -4.45
CA SER A 223 -22.67 7.47 -3.80
C SER A 223 -22.81 7.42 -2.27
N LYS A 224 -22.63 6.26 -1.62
CA LYS A 224 -22.93 6.10 -0.20
C LYS A 224 -21.87 6.66 0.74
N GLU A 225 -22.37 7.37 1.78
CA GLU A 225 -21.62 8.00 2.88
C GLU A 225 -20.60 7.08 3.59
N SER A 226 -20.83 5.76 3.66
CA SER A 226 -19.91 4.83 4.32
C SER A 226 -18.53 4.74 3.66
N TRP A 227 -18.48 4.77 2.34
CA TRP A 227 -17.22 4.80 1.58
C TRP A 227 -16.43 6.08 1.87
N THR A 228 -17.10 7.23 1.78
CA THR A 228 -16.49 8.54 2.00
C THR A 228 -15.88 8.66 3.40
N LYS A 229 -16.56 8.15 4.42
CA LYS A 229 -16.09 8.21 5.81
C LYS A 229 -14.81 7.40 6.04
N HIS A 230 -14.72 6.19 5.49
CA HIS A 230 -13.51 5.37 5.64
C HIS A 230 -12.37 5.92 4.81
N GLU A 231 -12.66 6.48 3.64
CA GLU A 231 -11.67 7.16 2.80
C GLU A 231 -11.09 8.40 3.48
N GLU A 232 -11.93 9.26 4.07
CA GLU A 232 -11.48 10.45 4.81
C GLU A 232 -10.53 10.06 5.95
N LYS A 233 -10.87 9.04 6.74
CA LYS A 233 -10.01 8.51 7.79
C LYS A 233 -8.70 7.97 7.23
N TYR A 234 -8.75 7.25 6.12
CA TYR A 234 -7.57 6.70 5.48
C TYR A 234 -6.66 7.80 4.92
N ILE A 235 -7.22 8.83 4.31
CA ILE A 235 -6.47 10.02 3.83
C ILE A 235 -5.85 10.80 4.98
N GLU A 236 -6.57 10.99 6.09
CA GLU A 236 -6.04 11.63 7.29
C GLU A 236 -4.83 10.87 7.82
N TYR A 237 -4.94 9.55 7.85
CA TYR A 237 -3.87 8.66 8.24
C TYR A 237 -2.65 8.77 7.28
N LEU A 238 -2.87 8.74 5.96
CA LEU A 238 -1.80 8.94 4.97
C LEU A 238 -1.04 10.25 5.21
N ASN A 239 -1.77 11.34 5.45
CA ASN A 239 -1.17 12.64 5.71
C ASN A 239 -0.32 12.65 6.98
N LYS A 240 -0.72 11.94 8.03
CA LYS A 240 0.08 11.76 9.26
C LYS A 240 1.35 10.95 8.98
N SER A 241 1.20 9.84 8.28
CA SER A 241 2.29 8.92 7.92
C SER A 241 3.36 9.62 7.08
N PHE A 242 2.98 10.31 6.01
CA PHE A 242 3.92 11.04 5.14
C PHE A 242 4.62 12.22 5.85
N LYS A 243 3.98 12.86 6.83
CA LYS A 243 4.63 13.90 7.64
C LYS A 243 5.71 13.32 8.55
N VAL A 244 5.47 12.18 9.16
CA VAL A 244 6.44 11.47 10.00
C VAL A 244 7.63 11.01 9.18
N ASP A 245 7.39 10.45 7.99
CA ASP A 245 8.47 9.98 7.10
C ASP A 245 9.37 11.12 6.62
N LYS A 246 8.80 12.30 6.33
CA LYS A 246 9.59 13.51 6.01
C LYS A 246 10.47 13.94 7.18
N LEU A 247 9.97 13.90 8.41
CA LEU A 247 10.75 14.26 9.61
C LEU A 247 11.91 13.29 9.89
N ILE A 248 11.75 12.02 9.49
CA ILE A 248 12.79 11.00 9.64
C ILE A 248 13.85 11.14 8.53
N ALA A 249 13.47 11.54 7.32
CA ALA A 249 14.39 11.71 6.19
C ALA A 249 15.30 12.96 6.33
N TYR A 250 14.92 13.95 7.17
CA TYR A 250 15.68 15.19 7.39
C TYR A 250 16.49 15.17 8.69
N LYS A 251 16.55 14.07 9.43
CA LYS A 251 17.42 13.87 10.61
C LYS A 251 18.54 12.90 10.28
#